data_9b394d55a7a4b26b3cb085b58630c0eb
#
_entry.id   9b394d55a7a4b26b3cb085b58630c0eb
#
_cell.length_a   1.000
_cell.length_b   1.000
_cell.length_c   1.000
_cell.angle_alpha   90.00
_cell.angle_beta   90.00
_cell.angle_gamma   90.00
#
_symmetry.space_group_name_H-M   'P 1'
#
loop_
_entity.id
_entity.type
_entity.pdbx_description
1 polymer ?
#
loop_
_entity_poly.entity_id
_entity_poly.type
_entity_poly.pdbx_seq_one_letter_code
_entity_poly.pdbx_strand_id
1 'polypeptide(L)'
;MFNKPLNWRTLSFLIVLAMVLGAVAAPAMAQGRPNVVTIAFTQEPDSLNPMYSTQYFAGLARSLLLKGAWDYDDKLNLVPVLAAEIPSAENGGVSADGKTITIKLAEAQWSDGTPITSDDFVFTAEMYASEKNSPLGRGIFGTDGGATVSAPDAKTVVVTFPEPYAPWPANLFGSILPAHVLRPVFEAEGTLDKAEWNTNPTVVNGPFTLKEYQRGQFMILERNPNYVKGAPKLEQILITFVADEAAQVAAIKAGQSDIGVFLAAADATDLQSSAPVTITTIQSGYNEGWFMNLNPESGHPSLQDVKVRQAISLAINRAELVTGLLNDIQEPAKSFWSGSPFEDPTLEAPKYDPEAAKALLDEAGWVVGADGIRAKDGVPLKLRYATNQRGLRKDAQRIIEQYLKEVGIAVELINYENQIFLASYEKEGPIARGQFDVAQWAISPQFPDPNTSRFLLDEIGTAENNYVGSNWAHVRDEELDSLLKAQRATVDVAARTAIFHQISRIVTERVYWMPLWTDRDIWSVSNRLSNVVLSGGTPFWNVQEWEAK
;
A
#
# COMPACT_ATOMS: atom_id res chain seq x y z
N MET A 1 -65.53 -30.61 -2.05
CA MET A 1 -64.07 -30.73 -1.86
C MET A 1 -63.46 -29.34 -2.11
N PHE A 2 -63.05 -28.69 -1.07
CA PHE A 2 -62.73 -27.26 -1.10
C PHE A 2 -61.21 -27.05 -1.37
N ASN A 3 -60.87 -26.51 -2.54
CA ASN A 3 -59.55 -25.91 -2.81
C ASN A 3 -59.57 -24.44 -2.40
N LYS A 4 -58.91 -24.08 -1.29
CA LYS A 4 -58.68 -22.69 -0.95
C LYS A 4 -57.31 -22.29 -1.49
N PRO A 5 -57.18 -21.17 -2.25
CA PRO A 5 -55.89 -20.69 -2.71
C PRO A 5 -55.08 -20.16 -1.52
N LEU A 6 -53.83 -20.54 -1.45
CA LEU A 6 -52.86 -20.10 -0.46
C LEU A 6 -52.61 -18.58 -0.67
N ASN A 7 -52.79 -17.79 0.37
CA ASN A 7 -52.79 -16.33 0.31
C ASN A 7 -51.34 -15.83 0.11
N TRP A 8 -51.05 -15.12 -0.96
CA TRP A 8 -49.73 -14.59 -1.32
C TRP A 8 -49.08 -13.75 -0.21
N ARG A 9 -49.88 -13.14 0.68
CA ARG A 9 -49.40 -12.41 1.86
C ARG A 9 -48.72 -13.32 2.93
N THR A 10 -49.16 -14.57 3.07
CA THR A 10 -48.57 -15.54 3.97
C THR A 10 -47.25 -16.12 3.39
N LEU A 11 -47.15 -16.26 2.07
CA LEU A 11 -45.93 -16.70 1.42
C LEU A 11 -44.83 -15.62 1.50
N SER A 12 -45.19 -14.34 1.33
CA SER A 12 -44.26 -13.20 1.49
C SER A 12 -43.75 -13.07 2.92
N PHE A 13 -44.58 -13.33 3.93
CA PHE A 13 -44.16 -13.28 5.33
C PHE A 13 -43.24 -14.46 5.71
N LEU A 14 -43.45 -15.63 5.14
CA LEU A 14 -42.58 -16.79 5.34
C LEU A 14 -41.23 -16.63 4.60
N ILE A 15 -41.20 -15.99 3.44
CA ILE A 15 -39.95 -15.68 2.71
C ILE A 15 -39.14 -14.59 3.44
N VAL A 16 -39.81 -13.55 3.95
CA VAL A 16 -39.15 -12.51 4.75
C VAL A 16 -38.65 -13.07 6.10
N LEU A 17 -39.42 -13.96 6.76
CA LEU A 17 -39.00 -14.63 7.97
C LEU A 17 -37.87 -15.63 7.74
N ALA A 18 -37.85 -16.32 6.57
CA ALA A 18 -36.72 -17.17 6.18
C ALA A 18 -35.47 -16.39 5.77
N MET A 19 -35.61 -15.18 5.19
CA MET A 19 -34.49 -14.26 4.95
C MET A 19 -33.94 -13.63 6.23
N VAL A 20 -34.79 -13.37 7.22
CA VAL A 20 -34.36 -12.87 8.54
C VAL A 20 -33.76 -13.97 9.41
N LEU A 21 -34.14 -15.24 9.23
CA LEU A 21 -33.55 -16.39 9.93
C LEU A 21 -32.32 -16.98 9.20
N GLY A 22 -32.10 -16.60 7.94
CA GLY A 22 -30.87 -16.89 7.20
C GLY A 22 -29.76 -15.87 7.42
N ALA A 23 -30.06 -14.75 8.10
CA ALA A 23 -29.05 -13.79 8.53
C ALA A 23 -28.48 -14.27 9.88
N VAL A 24 -27.24 -14.80 9.78
CA VAL A 24 -26.31 -14.89 10.91
C VAL A 24 -26.51 -16.06 11.87
N ALA A 25 -26.07 -17.19 11.46
CA ALA A 25 -25.21 -17.96 12.35
C ALA A 25 -23.74 -17.66 12.02
N ALA A 26 -23.32 -16.40 12.04
CA ALA A 26 -21.93 -16.15 12.41
C ALA A 26 -21.76 -16.78 13.79
N PRO A 27 -20.78 -17.65 14.00
CA PRO A 27 -20.71 -18.40 15.22
C PRO A 27 -20.71 -17.43 16.39
N ALA A 28 -21.73 -17.49 17.23
CA ALA A 28 -21.77 -16.88 18.58
C ALA A 28 -20.60 -17.40 19.45
N MET A 29 -19.58 -17.93 18.81
CA MET A 29 -18.49 -18.76 19.29
C MET A 29 -17.26 -17.96 19.70
N ALA A 30 -17.11 -16.68 19.30
CA ALA A 30 -15.86 -15.95 19.55
C ALA A 30 -15.94 -14.94 20.69
N GLN A 31 -17.14 -14.51 21.10
CA GLN A 31 -17.26 -13.56 22.21
C GLN A 31 -16.77 -14.18 23.53
N GLY A 32 -15.68 -13.65 24.06
CA GLY A 32 -15.18 -13.95 25.38
C GLY A 32 -14.45 -15.29 25.53
N ARG A 33 -14.00 -15.94 24.45
CA ARG A 33 -13.08 -17.07 24.55
C ARG A 33 -11.66 -16.55 24.79
N PRO A 34 -11.00 -16.98 25.88
CA PRO A 34 -9.59 -16.69 26.05
C PRO A 34 -8.81 -17.24 24.83
N ASN A 35 -7.79 -16.51 24.39
CA ASN A 35 -6.89 -16.88 23.30
C ASN A 35 -7.52 -16.94 21.88
N VAL A 36 -8.72 -16.37 21.68
CA VAL A 36 -9.33 -16.19 20.33
C VAL A 36 -9.45 -14.70 20.03
N VAL A 37 -9.03 -14.28 18.84
CA VAL A 37 -9.14 -12.90 18.34
C VAL A 37 -10.04 -12.89 17.11
N THR A 38 -10.94 -11.90 17.04
CA THR A 38 -11.78 -11.66 15.87
C THR A 38 -11.36 -10.37 15.16
N ILE A 39 -11.20 -10.44 13.84
CA ILE A 39 -10.83 -9.30 12.98
C ILE A 39 -11.91 -9.14 11.92
N ALA A 40 -12.51 -7.95 11.80
CA ALA A 40 -13.47 -7.68 10.76
C ALA A 40 -12.77 -7.10 9.52
N PHE A 41 -12.90 -7.76 8.37
CA PHE A 41 -12.45 -7.29 7.08
C PHE A 41 -13.64 -6.78 6.26
N THR A 42 -13.48 -5.61 5.66
CA THR A 42 -14.50 -5.03 4.73
C THR A 42 -14.38 -5.58 3.31
N GLN A 43 -13.37 -6.39 3.03
CA GLN A 43 -13.19 -7.08 1.75
C GLN A 43 -12.70 -8.51 1.98
N GLU A 44 -13.30 -9.44 1.26
CA GLU A 44 -12.84 -10.82 1.23
C GLU A 44 -11.56 -10.95 0.39
N PRO A 45 -10.55 -11.73 0.82
CA PRO A 45 -9.38 -12.06 0.00
C PRO A 45 -9.77 -12.74 -1.32
N ASP A 46 -9.27 -12.20 -2.43
CA ASP A 46 -9.47 -12.78 -3.77
C ASP A 46 -8.56 -14.00 -3.99
N SER A 47 -7.33 -13.96 -3.47
CA SER A 47 -6.37 -15.08 -3.46
C SER A 47 -5.46 -15.01 -2.24
N LEU A 48 -5.07 -16.17 -1.72
CA LEU A 48 -4.08 -16.29 -0.64
C LEU A 48 -2.67 -16.62 -1.19
N ASN A 49 -2.55 -16.84 -2.50
CA ASN A 49 -1.25 -16.99 -3.16
C ASN A 49 -0.66 -15.62 -3.49
N PRO A 50 0.58 -15.32 -3.06
CA PRO A 50 1.23 -14.03 -3.30
C PRO A 50 1.41 -13.67 -4.79
N MET A 51 1.42 -14.66 -5.67
CA MET A 51 1.55 -14.45 -7.12
C MET A 51 0.30 -13.81 -7.75
N TYR A 52 -0.89 -14.04 -7.18
CA TYR A 52 -2.17 -13.76 -7.83
C TYR A 52 -3.02 -12.72 -7.10
N SER A 53 -2.52 -12.07 -6.07
CA SER A 53 -3.22 -10.99 -5.39
C SER A 53 -2.30 -9.91 -4.85
N THR A 54 -2.64 -8.65 -5.16
CA THR A 54 -2.10 -7.45 -4.53
C THR A 54 -3.12 -6.75 -3.64
N GLN A 55 -4.28 -7.38 -3.43
CA GLN A 55 -5.32 -6.85 -2.56
C GLN A 55 -4.80 -6.75 -1.11
N TYR A 56 -5.06 -5.61 -0.44
CA TYR A 56 -4.54 -5.36 0.89
C TYR A 56 -5.03 -6.39 1.93
N PHE A 57 -6.33 -6.68 1.97
CA PHE A 57 -6.89 -7.68 2.90
C PHE A 57 -6.41 -9.10 2.63
N ALA A 58 -6.14 -9.43 1.35
CA ALA A 58 -5.46 -10.68 1.01
C ALA A 58 -4.03 -10.70 1.55
N GLY A 59 -3.33 -9.58 1.49
CA GLY A 59 -2.01 -9.39 2.10
C GLY A 59 -2.02 -9.59 3.60
N LEU A 60 -3.01 -9.00 4.30
CA LEU A 60 -3.19 -9.18 5.75
C LEU A 60 -3.43 -10.65 6.13
N ALA A 61 -4.40 -11.32 5.47
CA ALA A 61 -4.69 -12.73 5.72
C ALA A 61 -3.47 -13.62 5.42
N ARG A 62 -2.80 -13.35 4.30
CA ARG A 62 -1.59 -14.08 3.90
C ARG A 62 -0.45 -13.91 4.89
N SER A 63 -0.25 -12.76 5.50
CA SER A 63 0.81 -12.52 6.49
C SER A 63 0.68 -13.39 7.75
N LEU A 64 -0.53 -13.90 8.03
CA LEU A 64 -0.81 -14.87 9.10
C LEU A 64 -0.51 -16.31 8.68
N LEU A 65 -0.55 -16.60 7.37
CA LEU A 65 -0.41 -17.95 6.81
C LEU A 65 0.97 -18.22 6.21
N LEU A 66 1.60 -17.21 5.61
CA LEU A 66 2.86 -17.34 4.90
C LEU A 66 3.87 -16.31 5.39
N LYS A 67 5.11 -16.76 5.48
CA LYS A 67 6.28 -15.95 5.81
C LYS A 67 7.36 -16.11 4.76
N GLY A 68 8.18 -15.08 4.67
CA GLY A 68 9.34 -15.03 3.82
C GLY A 68 10.64 -15.05 4.59
N ALA A 69 11.69 -14.52 3.98
CA ALA A 69 13.02 -14.48 4.60
C ALA A 69 13.04 -13.60 5.86
N TRP A 70 12.33 -12.48 5.85
CA TRP A 70 12.22 -11.50 6.95
C TRP A 70 10.88 -10.78 6.93
N ASP A 71 10.56 -10.13 8.05
CA ASP A 71 9.47 -9.18 8.23
C ASP A 71 10.03 -7.78 8.54
N TYR A 72 9.14 -6.81 8.78
CA TYR A 72 9.48 -5.45 9.25
C TYR A 72 8.80 -5.19 10.59
N ASP A 73 9.57 -4.69 11.59
CA ASP A 73 9.01 -4.28 12.87
C ASP A 73 8.24 -2.95 12.77
N ASP A 74 7.73 -2.45 13.91
CA ASP A 74 7.00 -1.19 14.00
C ASP A 74 7.85 0.08 13.68
N LYS A 75 9.17 -0.08 13.61
CA LYS A 75 10.13 0.95 13.23
C LYS A 75 10.68 0.75 11.81
N LEU A 76 10.10 -0.22 11.07
CA LEU A 76 10.51 -0.61 9.72
C LEU A 76 11.92 -1.23 9.65
N ASN A 77 12.48 -1.70 10.76
CA ASN A 77 13.70 -2.49 10.73
C ASN A 77 13.42 -3.91 10.24
N LEU A 78 14.38 -4.48 9.51
CA LEU A 78 14.32 -5.87 9.07
C LEU A 78 14.46 -6.82 10.27
N VAL A 79 13.53 -7.76 10.38
CA VAL A 79 13.50 -8.80 11.42
C VAL A 79 13.58 -10.15 10.73
N PRO A 80 14.64 -10.95 10.94
CA PRO A 80 14.78 -12.25 10.29
C PRO A 80 13.65 -13.18 10.71
N VAL A 81 13.12 -13.98 9.75
CA VAL A 81 12.08 -15.00 9.97
C VAL A 81 12.58 -16.36 9.50
N LEU A 82 12.66 -16.61 8.20
CA LEU A 82 13.25 -17.83 7.65
C LEU A 82 14.75 -17.68 7.39
N ALA A 83 15.25 -16.45 7.25
CA ALA A 83 16.68 -16.19 7.30
C ALA A 83 17.19 -16.32 8.73
N ALA A 84 18.37 -16.90 8.92
CA ALA A 84 19.03 -16.98 10.23
C ALA A 84 19.51 -15.60 10.72
N GLU A 85 19.86 -14.74 9.77
CA GLU A 85 20.25 -13.34 9.99
C GLU A 85 19.95 -12.52 8.73
N ILE A 86 19.89 -11.20 8.85
CA ILE A 86 19.74 -10.31 7.70
C ILE A 86 21.07 -10.24 6.95
N PRO A 87 21.09 -10.50 5.62
CA PRO A 87 22.30 -10.34 4.82
C PRO A 87 22.85 -8.92 4.90
N SER A 88 24.15 -8.81 5.12
CA SER A 88 24.88 -7.54 5.14
C SER A 88 26.28 -7.72 4.55
N ALA A 89 27.00 -6.62 4.31
CA ALA A 89 28.38 -6.66 3.90
C ALA A 89 29.29 -7.22 5.02
N GLU A 90 28.95 -6.91 6.30
CA GLU A 90 29.74 -7.33 7.46
C GLU A 90 29.69 -8.84 7.68
N ASN A 91 28.55 -9.50 7.45
CA ASN A 91 28.41 -10.95 7.59
C ASN A 91 28.67 -11.71 6.28
N GLY A 92 29.08 -10.99 5.22
CA GLY A 92 29.33 -11.57 3.89
C GLY A 92 28.07 -11.99 3.14
N GLY A 93 26.89 -11.64 3.64
CA GLY A 93 25.61 -11.90 3.00
C GLY A 93 25.32 -10.99 1.79
N VAL A 94 26.02 -9.85 1.70
CA VAL A 94 26.02 -8.97 0.52
C VAL A 94 27.44 -8.93 -0.04
N SER A 95 27.59 -9.25 -1.32
CA SER A 95 28.91 -9.21 -1.99
C SER A 95 29.44 -7.78 -2.09
N ALA A 96 30.77 -7.62 -2.19
CA ALA A 96 31.43 -6.32 -2.25
C ALA A 96 30.99 -5.48 -3.46
N ASP A 97 30.59 -6.11 -4.56
CA ASP A 97 30.06 -5.45 -5.74
C ASP A 97 28.54 -5.21 -5.69
N GLY A 98 27.87 -5.60 -4.58
CA GLY A 98 26.45 -5.44 -4.38
C GLY A 98 25.53 -6.26 -5.29
N LYS A 99 26.10 -7.20 -6.06
CA LYS A 99 25.36 -7.99 -7.05
C LYS A 99 24.86 -9.33 -6.52
N THR A 100 25.42 -9.84 -5.42
CA THR A 100 25.07 -11.15 -4.88
C THR A 100 24.58 -11.02 -3.44
N ILE A 101 23.40 -11.59 -3.19
CA ILE A 101 22.82 -11.70 -1.86
C ILE A 101 22.80 -13.17 -1.46
N THR A 102 23.47 -13.51 -0.36
CA THR A 102 23.50 -14.85 0.22
C THR A 102 22.65 -14.88 1.48
N ILE A 103 21.60 -15.70 1.47
CA ILE A 103 20.66 -15.86 2.59
C ILE A 103 20.95 -17.21 3.23
N LYS A 104 21.35 -17.21 4.50
CA LYS A 104 21.44 -18.41 5.34
C LYS A 104 20.09 -18.67 5.99
N LEU A 105 19.58 -19.90 5.87
CA LEU A 105 18.26 -20.25 6.39
C LEU A 105 18.33 -20.75 7.83
N ALA A 106 17.38 -20.31 8.65
CA ALA A 106 17.12 -20.86 9.97
C ALA A 106 16.57 -22.30 9.87
N GLU A 107 16.62 -23.04 10.97
CA GLU A 107 15.89 -24.30 11.09
C GLU A 107 14.38 -24.00 11.19
N ALA A 108 13.65 -24.41 10.17
CA ALA A 108 12.21 -24.18 10.06
C ALA A 108 11.53 -25.33 9.32
N GLN A 109 10.23 -25.45 9.52
CA GLN A 109 9.41 -26.47 8.86
C GLN A 109 8.06 -25.90 8.46
N TRP A 110 7.47 -26.50 7.46
CA TRP A 110 6.09 -26.25 7.05
C TRP A 110 5.11 -26.79 8.11
N SER A 111 3.84 -26.40 8.02
CA SER A 111 2.79 -26.82 8.98
C SER A 111 2.59 -28.35 9.04
N ASP A 112 2.91 -29.05 7.96
CA ASP A 112 2.87 -30.52 7.88
C ASP A 112 4.14 -31.20 8.42
N GLY A 113 5.12 -30.44 8.90
CA GLY A 113 6.38 -30.94 9.43
C GLY A 113 7.51 -31.12 8.40
N THR A 114 7.23 -30.88 7.12
CA THR A 114 8.27 -30.94 6.08
C THR A 114 9.30 -29.81 6.30
N PRO A 115 10.62 -30.12 6.30
CA PRO A 115 11.65 -29.08 6.46
C PRO A 115 11.58 -28.01 5.37
N ILE A 116 11.73 -26.74 5.75
CA ILE A 116 11.92 -25.63 4.81
C ILE A 116 13.39 -25.61 4.38
N THR A 117 13.59 -25.61 3.08
CA THR A 117 14.93 -25.63 2.47
C THR A 117 15.07 -24.55 1.40
N SER A 118 16.28 -24.38 0.91
CA SER A 118 16.58 -23.48 -0.21
C SER A 118 15.84 -23.86 -1.49
N ASP A 119 15.37 -25.11 -1.66
CA ASP A 119 14.55 -25.52 -2.80
C ASP A 119 13.20 -24.79 -2.84
N ASP A 120 12.58 -24.49 -1.68
CA ASP A 120 11.34 -23.72 -1.63
C ASP A 120 11.53 -22.29 -2.15
N PHE A 121 12.69 -21.68 -1.90
CA PHE A 121 13.06 -20.36 -2.41
C PHE A 121 13.33 -20.37 -3.91
N VAL A 122 14.09 -21.37 -4.40
CA VAL A 122 14.35 -21.56 -5.83
C VAL A 122 13.04 -21.80 -6.56
N PHE A 123 12.21 -22.72 -6.07
CA PHE A 123 10.89 -23.00 -6.64
C PHE A 123 10.00 -21.75 -6.69
N THR A 124 9.99 -20.94 -5.62
CA THR A 124 9.22 -19.69 -5.60
C THR A 124 9.68 -18.75 -6.72
N ALA A 125 10.99 -18.55 -6.88
CA ALA A 125 11.54 -17.71 -7.95
C ALA A 125 11.22 -18.27 -9.35
N GLU A 126 11.34 -19.60 -9.54
CA GLU A 126 10.97 -20.29 -10.78
C GLU A 126 9.50 -20.07 -11.15
N MET A 127 8.59 -20.13 -10.16
CA MET A 127 7.16 -19.93 -10.41
C MET A 127 6.84 -18.49 -10.81
N TYR A 128 7.50 -17.51 -10.21
CA TYR A 128 7.38 -16.11 -10.65
C TYR A 128 7.98 -15.88 -12.05
N ALA A 129 9.11 -16.50 -12.37
CA ALA A 129 9.79 -16.35 -13.65
C ALA A 129 9.07 -17.09 -14.80
N SER A 130 8.36 -18.18 -14.49
CA SER A 130 7.76 -19.08 -15.50
C SER A 130 6.72 -18.37 -16.36
N GLU A 131 6.89 -18.41 -17.68
CA GLU A 131 5.91 -17.90 -18.66
C GLU A 131 4.60 -18.68 -18.66
N LYS A 132 4.59 -19.87 -18.07
CA LYS A 132 3.38 -20.72 -17.95
C LYS A 132 2.42 -20.23 -16.87
N ASN A 133 2.89 -19.40 -15.93
CA ASN A 133 2.09 -18.75 -14.92
C ASN A 133 1.74 -17.32 -15.34
N SER A 134 0.59 -16.82 -14.87
CA SER A 134 0.10 -15.46 -15.12
C SER A 134 0.07 -14.64 -13.81
N PRO A 135 1.20 -14.44 -13.11
CA PRO A 135 1.24 -13.66 -11.88
C PRO A 135 0.91 -12.19 -12.18
N LEU A 136 0.42 -11.45 -11.16
CA LEU A 136 0.16 -10.01 -11.29
C LEU A 136 1.43 -9.18 -11.53
N GLY A 137 2.59 -9.75 -11.22
CA GLY A 137 3.91 -9.19 -11.53
C GLY A 137 4.98 -10.24 -11.32
N ARG A 138 5.99 -10.25 -12.16
CA ARG A 138 7.13 -11.19 -12.06
C ARG A 138 8.22 -10.63 -11.15
N GLY A 139 8.14 -9.36 -10.78
CA GLY A 139 9.11 -8.67 -9.95
C GLY A 139 10.52 -8.80 -10.53
N ILE A 140 11.48 -9.01 -9.62
CA ILE A 140 12.90 -9.15 -9.97
C ILE A 140 13.25 -10.52 -10.56
N PHE A 141 12.36 -11.50 -10.53
CA PHE A 141 12.59 -12.86 -11.05
C PHE A 141 12.16 -13.00 -12.52
N GLY A 142 11.48 -12.02 -13.10
CA GLY A 142 11.12 -12.01 -14.52
C GLY A 142 12.32 -11.74 -15.42
N THR A 143 12.10 -11.91 -16.74
CA THR A 143 13.12 -11.63 -17.76
C THR A 143 13.66 -10.21 -17.68
N ASP A 144 12.81 -9.25 -17.31
CA ASP A 144 13.17 -7.84 -17.18
C ASP A 144 13.94 -7.52 -15.88
N GLY A 145 13.78 -8.35 -14.84
CA GLY A 145 14.48 -8.21 -13.56
C GLY A 145 15.86 -8.85 -13.52
N GLY A 146 16.05 -9.90 -14.31
CA GLY A 146 17.32 -10.56 -14.53
C GLY A 146 17.96 -11.25 -13.32
N ALA A 147 17.29 -11.27 -12.14
CA ALA A 147 17.82 -11.95 -10.96
C ALA A 147 17.77 -13.48 -11.11
N THR A 148 18.87 -14.15 -10.80
CA THR A 148 18.95 -15.61 -10.76
C THR A 148 19.04 -16.10 -9.32
N VAL A 149 18.38 -17.24 -9.03
CA VAL A 149 18.38 -17.85 -7.70
C VAL A 149 18.99 -19.25 -7.79
N SER A 150 19.88 -19.56 -6.87
CA SER A 150 20.51 -20.89 -6.78
C SER A 150 20.60 -21.35 -5.33
N ALA A 151 20.71 -22.67 -5.15
CA ALA A 151 20.78 -23.33 -3.86
C ALA A 151 22.04 -24.22 -3.83
N PRO A 152 23.19 -23.75 -3.33
CA PRO A 152 24.40 -24.56 -3.23
C PRO A 152 24.28 -25.70 -2.20
N ASP A 153 23.42 -25.52 -1.21
CA ASP A 153 23.06 -26.51 -0.20
C ASP A 153 21.62 -26.23 0.32
N ALA A 154 21.09 -27.14 1.15
CA ALA A 154 19.71 -27.05 1.64
C ALA A 154 19.42 -25.84 2.56
N LYS A 155 20.43 -25.13 3.02
CA LYS A 155 20.32 -24.00 3.96
C LYS A 155 20.92 -22.70 3.43
N THR A 156 21.30 -22.67 2.16
CA THR A 156 21.87 -21.47 1.55
C THR A 156 21.14 -21.15 0.25
N VAL A 157 20.59 -19.92 0.17
CA VAL A 157 20.02 -19.35 -1.04
C VAL A 157 20.96 -18.26 -1.54
N VAL A 158 21.31 -18.29 -2.81
CA VAL A 158 22.15 -17.26 -3.45
C VAL A 158 21.33 -16.60 -4.56
N VAL A 159 21.15 -15.30 -4.45
CA VAL A 159 20.49 -14.47 -5.47
C VAL A 159 21.55 -13.60 -6.14
N THR A 160 21.63 -13.64 -7.45
CA THR A 160 22.58 -12.85 -8.24
C THR A 160 21.83 -11.93 -9.18
N PHE A 161 22.15 -10.64 -9.11
CA PHE A 161 21.65 -9.59 -9.97
C PHE A 161 22.65 -9.22 -11.06
N PRO A 162 22.22 -8.81 -12.26
CA PRO A 162 23.11 -8.35 -13.32
C PRO A 162 23.85 -7.06 -12.92
N GLU A 163 23.20 -6.19 -12.14
CA GLU A 163 23.75 -4.96 -11.59
C GLU A 163 23.49 -4.87 -10.08
N PRO A 164 24.24 -4.04 -9.32
CA PRO A 164 23.95 -3.82 -7.90
C PRO A 164 22.50 -3.41 -7.69
N TYR A 165 21.81 -4.02 -6.72
CA TYR A 165 20.38 -3.79 -6.51
C TYR A 165 20.08 -3.53 -5.05
N ALA A 166 20.12 -2.26 -4.64
CA ALA A 166 19.88 -1.84 -3.26
C ALA A 166 18.46 -2.12 -2.73
N PRO A 167 17.37 -2.12 -3.55
CA PRO A 167 16.02 -2.46 -3.09
C PRO A 167 15.78 -3.95 -2.77
N TRP A 168 16.81 -4.81 -2.78
CA TRP A 168 16.66 -6.26 -2.57
C TRP A 168 15.88 -6.63 -1.28
N PRO A 169 15.98 -5.91 -0.13
CA PRO A 169 15.26 -6.30 1.08
C PRO A 169 13.74 -6.25 0.92
N ALA A 170 13.26 -5.33 0.11
CA ALA A 170 11.83 -5.16 -0.14
C ALA A 170 11.27 -6.13 -1.19
N ASN A 171 12.13 -6.66 -2.07
CA ASN A 171 11.71 -7.39 -3.26
C ASN A 171 12.06 -8.89 -3.23
N LEU A 172 12.89 -9.34 -2.25
CA LEU A 172 13.25 -10.73 -2.10
C LEU A 172 12.36 -11.45 -1.10
N PHE A 173 11.69 -12.49 -1.56
CA PHE A 173 11.05 -13.51 -0.72
C PHE A 173 10.23 -12.98 0.47
N GLY A 174 9.31 -12.03 0.25
CA GLY A 174 8.33 -11.62 1.27
C GLY A 174 7.37 -12.75 1.67
N SER A 175 7.22 -13.76 0.83
CA SER A 175 6.58 -15.06 1.10
C SER A 175 7.24 -16.11 0.23
N ILE A 176 7.23 -17.37 0.66
CA ILE A 176 7.69 -18.52 -0.14
C ILE A 176 6.56 -19.53 -0.36
N LEU A 177 6.68 -20.32 -1.41
CA LEU A 177 5.73 -21.36 -1.81
C LEU A 177 6.25 -22.74 -1.39
N PRO A 178 5.37 -23.68 -0.92
CA PRO A 178 5.75 -25.03 -0.55
C PRO A 178 6.06 -25.86 -1.82
N ALA A 179 7.36 -26.03 -2.12
CA ALA A 179 7.79 -26.76 -3.32
C ALA A 179 7.26 -28.19 -3.37
N HIS A 180 7.29 -28.91 -2.24
CA HIS A 180 6.82 -30.29 -2.14
C HIS A 180 5.32 -30.46 -2.41
N VAL A 181 4.50 -29.39 -2.24
CA VAL A 181 3.05 -29.41 -2.52
C VAL A 181 2.76 -28.92 -3.93
N LEU A 182 3.39 -27.82 -4.35
CA LEU A 182 3.02 -27.11 -5.58
C LEU A 182 3.80 -27.54 -6.81
N ARG A 183 5.01 -28.10 -6.68
CA ARG A 183 5.77 -28.63 -7.82
C ARG A 183 5.03 -29.76 -8.54
N PRO A 184 4.44 -30.77 -7.85
CA PRO A 184 3.61 -31.79 -8.52
C PRO A 184 2.40 -31.21 -9.24
N VAL A 185 1.77 -30.15 -8.68
CA VAL A 185 0.65 -29.46 -9.36
C VAL A 185 1.13 -28.78 -10.64
N PHE A 186 2.27 -28.06 -10.56
CA PHE A 186 2.82 -27.38 -11.73
C PHE A 186 3.27 -28.36 -12.82
N GLU A 187 3.85 -29.51 -12.43
CA GLU A 187 4.25 -30.56 -13.38
C GLU A 187 3.05 -31.21 -14.06
N ALA A 188 1.96 -31.44 -13.34
CA ALA A 188 0.76 -32.05 -13.87
C ALA A 188 -0.08 -31.10 -14.75
N GLU A 189 -0.26 -29.85 -14.28
CA GLU A 189 -1.19 -28.89 -14.90
C GLU A 189 -0.47 -27.90 -15.85
N GLY A 190 0.86 -27.81 -15.75
CA GLY A 190 1.69 -26.86 -16.50
C GLY A 190 1.62 -25.43 -16.00
N THR A 191 0.80 -25.13 -14.99
CA THR A 191 0.62 -23.80 -14.39
C THR A 191 0.10 -23.92 -12.96
N LEU A 192 0.31 -22.87 -12.14
CA LEU A 192 -0.31 -22.72 -10.82
C LEU A 192 -1.54 -21.79 -10.84
N ASP A 193 -1.92 -21.23 -11.98
CA ASP A 193 -2.99 -20.21 -12.08
C ASP A 193 -4.33 -20.66 -11.49
N LYS A 194 -4.62 -21.96 -11.55
CA LYS A 194 -5.87 -22.56 -11.05
C LYS A 194 -5.67 -23.53 -9.89
N ALA A 195 -4.47 -23.56 -9.30
CA ALA A 195 -4.21 -24.44 -8.17
C ALA A 195 -5.19 -24.16 -7.01
N GLU A 196 -5.79 -25.20 -6.44
CA GLU A 196 -6.72 -25.08 -5.31
C GLU A 196 -6.04 -24.38 -4.11
N TRP A 197 -4.75 -24.61 -3.93
CA TRP A 197 -3.94 -23.99 -2.90
C TRP A 197 -4.01 -22.44 -2.93
N ASN A 198 -4.24 -21.82 -4.09
CA ASN A 198 -4.31 -20.35 -4.22
C ASN A 198 -5.42 -19.74 -3.36
N THR A 199 -6.43 -20.51 -3.02
CA THR A 199 -7.57 -20.07 -2.24
C THR A 199 -7.78 -20.89 -0.96
N ASN A 200 -7.16 -22.06 -0.88
CA ASN A 200 -7.23 -22.97 0.25
C ASN A 200 -5.84 -23.56 0.54
N PRO A 201 -4.88 -22.75 1.05
CA PRO A 201 -3.52 -23.19 1.31
C PRO A 201 -3.48 -24.19 2.47
N THR A 202 -3.35 -25.47 2.13
CA THR A 202 -3.36 -26.60 3.08
C THR A 202 -2.05 -26.75 3.85
N VAL A 203 -0.94 -26.32 3.26
CA VAL A 203 0.41 -26.32 3.87
C VAL A 203 0.95 -24.92 3.83
N VAL A 204 1.33 -24.38 4.98
CA VAL A 204 1.78 -23.01 5.18
C VAL A 204 2.95 -22.97 6.17
N ASN A 205 3.62 -21.84 6.29
CA ASN A 205 4.78 -21.66 7.18
C ASN A 205 4.63 -20.46 8.14
N GLY A 206 3.47 -19.83 8.12
CA GLY A 206 3.16 -18.70 8.99
C GLY A 206 2.76 -19.09 10.41
N PRO A 207 2.45 -18.11 11.26
CA PRO A 207 2.04 -18.34 12.64
C PRO A 207 0.71 -19.10 12.79
N PHE A 208 -0.13 -19.08 11.76
CA PHE A 208 -1.41 -19.80 11.75
C PHE A 208 -1.56 -20.65 10.50
N THR A 209 -2.45 -21.66 10.59
CA THR A 209 -2.91 -22.51 9.47
C THR A 209 -4.37 -22.20 9.17
N LEU A 210 -4.79 -22.37 7.93
CA LEU A 210 -6.18 -22.24 7.52
C LEU A 210 -6.96 -23.49 7.94
N LYS A 211 -7.91 -23.35 8.88
CA LYS A 211 -8.79 -24.43 9.33
C LYS A 211 -10.07 -24.52 8.51
N GLU A 212 -10.69 -23.36 8.27
CA GLU A 212 -11.96 -23.25 7.57
C GLU A 212 -12.04 -21.94 6.82
N TYR A 213 -12.55 -21.97 5.61
CA TYR A 213 -12.84 -20.80 4.82
C TYR A 213 -14.24 -20.88 4.23
N GLN A 214 -15.18 -20.20 4.86
CA GLN A 214 -16.54 -20.06 4.34
C GLN A 214 -16.65 -18.77 3.52
N ARG A 215 -16.67 -18.93 2.21
CA ARG A 215 -16.70 -17.81 1.26
C ARG A 215 -17.85 -16.84 1.56
N GLY A 216 -17.53 -15.54 1.50
CA GLY A 216 -18.46 -14.46 1.79
C GLY A 216 -18.82 -14.30 3.27
N GLN A 217 -18.29 -15.11 4.17
CA GLN A 217 -18.65 -15.08 5.59
C GLN A 217 -17.45 -14.94 6.53
N PHE A 218 -16.54 -15.92 6.55
CA PHE A 218 -15.42 -15.91 7.49
C PHE A 218 -14.27 -16.86 7.11
N MET A 219 -13.12 -16.64 7.74
CA MET A 219 -11.99 -17.58 7.80
C MET A 219 -11.68 -17.89 9.27
N ILE A 220 -11.43 -19.16 9.58
CA ILE A 220 -10.91 -19.60 10.87
C ILE A 220 -9.47 -20.03 10.68
N LEU A 221 -8.57 -19.38 11.41
CA LEU A 221 -7.16 -19.71 11.43
C LEU A 221 -6.82 -20.34 12.80
N GLU A 222 -6.09 -21.46 12.81
CA GLU A 222 -5.60 -22.12 14.04
C GLU A 222 -4.09 -21.91 14.17
N ARG A 223 -3.59 -21.82 15.40
CA ARG A 223 -2.15 -21.65 15.64
C ARG A 223 -1.36 -22.78 14.99
N ASN A 224 -0.24 -22.39 14.37
CA ASN A 224 0.72 -23.34 13.82
C ASN A 224 1.76 -23.69 14.90
N PRO A 225 1.78 -24.93 15.42
CA PRO A 225 2.78 -25.33 16.42
C PRO A 225 4.20 -25.37 15.86
N ASN A 226 4.34 -25.44 14.52
CA ASN A 226 5.60 -25.54 13.81
C ASN A 226 6.17 -24.19 13.36
N TYR A 227 5.55 -23.07 13.81
CA TYR A 227 6.01 -21.75 13.41
C TYR A 227 7.43 -21.49 13.91
N VAL A 228 8.32 -21.01 13.03
CA VAL A 228 9.75 -20.84 13.29
C VAL A 228 10.07 -19.95 14.50
N LYS A 229 9.23 -18.96 14.82
CA LYS A 229 9.38 -18.09 16.01
C LYS A 229 8.68 -18.64 17.26
N GLY A 230 8.25 -19.89 17.23
CA GLY A 230 7.48 -20.53 18.30
C GLY A 230 5.97 -20.44 18.08
N ALA A 231 5.25 -21.40 18.65
CA ALA A 231 3.79 -21.46 18.54
C ALA A 231 3.13 -20.18 19.09
N PRO A 232 2.18 -19.57 18.36
CA PRO A 232 1.42 -18.41 18.84
C PRO A 232 0.75 -18.68 20.19
N LYS A 233 0.64 -17.65 21.03
CA LYS A 233 -0.10 -17.73 22.31
C LYS A 233 -1.61 -17.80 22.08
N LEU A 234 -2.10 -17.11 21.02
CA LEU A 234 -3.48 -17.24 20.57
C LEU A 234 -3.74 -18.64 20.02
N GLU A 235 -4.93 -19.19 20.28
CA GLU A 235 -5.36 -20.47 19.72
C GLU A 235 -5.96 -20.33 18.34
N GLN A 236 -6.71 -19.25 18.12
CA GLN A 236 -7.41 -19.01 16.87
C GLN A 236 -7.48 -17.52 16.54
N ILE A 237 -7.52 -17.23 15.25
CA ILE A 237 -7.97 -15.94 14.70
C ILE A 237 -9.21 -16.23 13.84
N LEU A 238 -10.31 -15.52 14.12
CA LEU A 238 -11.50 -15.50 13.30
C LEU A 238 -11.51 -14.22 12.48
N ILE A 239 -11.40 -14.33 11.17
CA ILE A 239 -11.56 -13.20 10.24
C ILE A 239 -13.00 -13.26 9.73
N THR A 240 -13.81 -12.23 10.03
CA THR A 240 -15.18 -12.10 9.53
C THR A 240 -15.22 -11.09 8.37
N PHE A 241 -16.02 -11.39 7.35
CA PHE A 241 -16.23 -10.44 6.25
C PHE A 241 -17.50 -9.65 6.50
N VAL A 242 -17.37 -8.33 6.56
CA VAL A 242 -18.48 -7.40 6.79
C VAL A 242 -18.72 -6.57 5.53
N ALA A 243 -19.96 -6.11 5.36
CA ALA A 243 -20.38 -5.49 4.10
C ALA A 243 -19.67 -4.17 3.79
N ASP A 244 -19.37 -3.38 4.83
CA ASP A 244 -18.82 -2.03 4.70
C ASP A 244 -18.19 -1.55 6.03
N GLU A 245 -17.68 -0.33 6.01
CA GLU A 245 -17.06 0.33 7.17
C GLU A 245 -18.05 0.52 8.33
N ALA A 246 -19.32 0.84 8.04
CA ALA A 246 -20.32 1.02 9.07
C ALA A 246 -20.64 -0.29 9.81
N ALA A 247 -20.69 -1.42 9.09
CA ALA A 247 -20.83 -2.75 9.66
C ALA A 247 -19.60 -3.13 10.52
N GLN A 248 -18.38 -2.76 10.09
CA GLN A 248 -17.16 -2.95 10.87
C GLN A 248 -17.22 -2.18 12.20
N VAL A 249 -17.58 -0.89 12.16
CA VAL A 249 -17.74 -0.05 13.37
C VAL A 249 -18.79 -0.63 14.31
N ALA A 250 -19.92 -1.09 13.78
CA ALA A 250 -20.98 -1.72 14.57
C ALA A 250 -20.48 -3.02 15.26
N ALA A 251 -19.69 -3.86 14.55
CA ALA A 251 -19.10 -5.07 15.11
C ALA A 251 -18.10 -4.76 16.23
N ILE A 252 -17.29 -3.71 16.10
CA ILE A 252 -16.36 -3.25 17.15
C ILE A 252 -17.13 -2.78 18.40
N LYS A 253 -18.15 -1.93 18.22
CA LYS A 253 -18.99 -1.45 19.34
C LYS A 253 -19.71 -2.57 20.07
N ALA A 254 -20.15 -3.58 19.34
CA ALA A 254 -20.80 -4.77 19.91
C ALA A 254 -19.81 -5.76 20.55
N GLY A 255 -18.49 -5.52 20.50
CA GLY A 255 -17.46 -6.45 20.97
C GLY A 255 -17.35 -7.72 20.11
N GLN A 256 -17.86 -7.71 18.89
CA GLN A 256 -17.80 -8.81 17.92
C GLN A 256 -16.52 -8.80 17.09
N SER A 257 -15.81 -7.67 17.05
CA SER A 257 -14.48 -7.56 16.47
C SER A 257 -13.51 -6.97 17.48
N ASP A 258 -12.35 -7.57 17.59
CA ASP A 258 -11.26 -7.12 18.47
C ASP A 258 -10.34 -6.13 17.76
N ILE A 259 -10.25 -6.23 16.44
CA ILE A 259 -9.41 -5.36 15.63
C ILE A 259 -10.25 -4.80 14.49
N GLY A 260 -10.26 -3.48 14.37
CA GLY A 260 -10.77 -2.75 13.23
C GLY A 260 -9.62 -2.25 12.35
N VAL A 261 -9.81 -2.31 11.05
CA VAL A 261 -8.79 -2.04 10.02
C VAL A 261 -9.26 -0.92 9.12
N PHE A 262 -8.42 0.07 8.82
CA PHE A 262 -8.73 1.18 7.92
C PHE A 262 -9.96 2.01 8.31
N LEU A 263 -10.03 2.37 9.57
CA LEU A 263 -11.13 3.20 10.07
C LEU A 263 -11.06 4.62 9.50
N ALA A 264 -12.22 5.21 9.24
CA ALA A 264 -12.28 6.64 8.98
C ALA A 264 -11.97 7.45 10.27
N ALA A 265 -11.42 8.64 10.14
CA ALA A 265 -11.03 9.47 11.29
C ALA A 265 -12.22 9.78 12.22
N ALA A 266 -13.41 10.05 11.65
CA ALA A 266 -14.63 10.28 12.42
C ALA A 266 -15.05 9.05 13.23
N ASP A 267 -14.98 7.86 12.62
CA ASP A 267 -15.31 6.60 13.27
C ASP A 267 -14.33 6.24 14.39
N ALA A 268 -13.05 6.51 14.17
CA ALA A 268 -12.02 6.31 15.20
C ALA A 268 -12.26 7.18 16.43
N THR A 269 -12.61 8.47 16.22
CA THR A 269 -12.96 9.40 17.31
C THR A 269 -14.18 8.93 18.08
N ASP A 270 -15.21 8.45 17.38
CA ASP A 270 -16.43 7.90 18.01
C ASP A 270 -16.14 6.62 18.78
N LEU A 271 -15.39 5.67 18.21
CA LEU A 271 -15.00 4.41 18.86
C LEU A 271 -14.16 4.64 20.12
N GLN A 272 -13.25 5.60 20.10
CA GLN A 272 -12.42 5.92 21.26
C GLN A 272 -13.24 6.31 22.49
N SER A 273 -14.42 6.92 22.28
CA SER A 273 -15.32 7.34 23.35
C SER A 273 -16.43 6.33 23.68
N SER A 274 -16.78 5.45 22.74
CA SER A 274 -17.98 4.59 22.83
C SER A 274 -17.71 3.09 22.95
N ALA A 275 -16.46 2.65 22.80
CA ALA A 275 -16.08 1.24 22.84
C ALA A 275 -14.80 1.00 23.69
N PRO A 276 -14.61 -0.20 24.25
CA PRO A 276 -13.41 -0.54 25.02
C PRO A 276 -12.23 -0.89 24.10
N VAL A 277 -11.82 0.07 23.26
CA VAL A 277 -10.72 -0.07 22.32
C VAL A 277 -9.69 1.05 22.46
N THR A 278 -8.48 0.78 22.03
CA THR A 278 -7.43 1.78 21.82
C THR A 278 -7.33 2.05 20.32
N ILE A 279 -7.39 3.31 19.94
CA ILE A 279 -7.12 3.73 18.56
C ILE A 279 -5.62 3.82 18.36
N THR A 280 -5.13 3.17 17.33
CA THR A 280 -3.72 3.15 16.95
C THR A 280 -3.59 3.60 15.49
N THR A 281 -2.66 4.49 15.22
CA THR A 281 -2.31 4.86 13.85
C THR A 281 -0.97 4.25 13.49
N ILE A 282 -0.88 3.68 12.29
CA ILE A 282 0.37 3.18 11.75
C ILE A 282 0.70 3.91 10.45
N GLN A 283 1.98 4.07 10.17
CA GLN A 283 2.42 4.66 8.92
C GLN A 283 2.02 3.74 7.77
N SER A 284 1.17 4.22 6.87
CA SER A 284 0.73 3.45 5.70
C SER A 284 1.74 3.46 4.56
N GLY A 285 2.69 4.40 4.61
CA GLY A 285 3.61 4.70 3.51
C GLY A 285 2.99 5.49 2.37
N TYR A 286 1.68 5.69 2.38
CA TYR A 286 1.01 6.53 1.40
C TYR A 286 1.11 8.00 1.81
N ASN A 287 1.37 8.87 0.84
CA ASN A 287 1.31 10.32 1.01
C ASN A 287 0.33 10.89 -0.01
N GLU A 288 -0.58 11.72 0.45
CA GLU A 288 -1.52 12.44 -0.41
C GLU A 288 -0.88 13.73 -0.89
N GLY A 289 -1.00 14.01 -2.17
CA GLY A 289 -0.43 15.22 -2.76
C GLY A 289 -0.83 15.44 -4.21
N TRP A 290 -0.24 16.46 -4.80
CA TRP A 290 -0.49 16.82 -6.20
C TRP A 290 0.71 16.51 -7.07
N PHE A 291 0.43 15.87 -8.20
CA PHE A 291 1.30 15.92 -9.37
C PHE A 291 0.91 17.11 -10.25
N MET A 292 1.91 17.84 -10.74
CA MET A 292 1.73 18.93 -11.68
C MET A 292 2.12 18.46 -13.06
N ASN A 293 1.27 18.70 -14.05
CA ASN A 293 1.54 18.31 -15.43
C ASN A 293 2.55 19.27 -16.06
N LEU A 294 3.78 18.82 -16.19
CA LEU A 294 4.87 19.58 -16.80
C LEU A 294 5.06 19.27 -18.30
N ASN A 295 4.15 18.52 -18.91
CA ASN A 295 4.16 18.35 -20.35
C ASN A 295 3.75 19.65 -21.05
N PRO A 296 4.63 20.27 -21.87
CA PRO A 296 4.33 21.55 -22.53
C PRO A 296 3.17 21.46 -23.53
N GLU A 297 2.81 20.23 -24.00
CA GLU A 297 1.75 20.01 -24.98
C GLU A 297 0.37 19.88 -24.33
N SER A 298 0.30 19.43 -23.08
CA SER A 298 -0.99 19.10 -22.40
C SER A 298 -1.20 19.81 -21.07
N GLY A 299 -0.13 20.23 -20.39
CA GLY A 299 -0.19 20.98 -19.14
C GLY A 299 -0.32 22.48 -19.34
N HIS A 300 -0.84 23.17 -18.32
CA HIS A 300 -0.93 24.63 -18.36
C HIS A 300 0.46 25.28 -18.42
N PRO A 301 0.71 26.25 -19.31
CA PRO A 301 2.06 26.83 -19.53
C PRO A 301 2.65 27.48 -18.27
N SER A 302 1.82 27.96 -17.33
CA SER A 302 2.30 28.52 -16.07
C SER A 302 3.10 27.52 -15.23
N LEU A 303 2.81 26.23 -15.33
CA LEU A 303 3.46 25.19 -14.54
C LEU A 303 4.91 24.91 -14.98
N GLN A 304 5.34 25.44 -16.12
CA GLN A 304 6.74 25.39 -16.52
C GLN A 304 7.62 26.29 -15.63
N ASP A 305 7.05 27.36 -15.06
CA ASP A 305 7.78 28.25 -14.16
C ASP A 305 7.74 27.71 -12.71
N VAL A 306 8.91 27.44 -12.15
CA VAL A 306 9.04 26.97 -10.76
C VAL A 306 8.44 27.95 -9.75
N LYS A 307 8.53 29.27 -10.00
CA LYS A 307 7.95 30.30 -9.12
C LYS A 307 6.43 30.14 -9.01
N VAL A 308 5.76 29.80 -10.10
CA VAL A 308 4.31 29.54 -10.08
C VAL A 308 4.01 28.28 -9.28
N ARG A 309 4.77 27.22 -9.44
CA ARG A 309 4.58 25.99 -8.64
C ARG A 309 4.82 26.23 -7.14
N GLN A 310 5.86 27.01 -6.80
CA GLN A 310 6.13 27.43 -5.42
C GLN A 310 5.02 28.33 -4.87
N ALA A 311 4.49 29.26 -5.66
CA ALA A 311 3.36 30.10 -5.27
C ALA A 311 2.11 29.26 -4.96
N ILE A 312 1.78 28.28 -5.81
CA ILE A 312 0.69 27.33 -5.57
C ILE A 312 0.91 26.60 -4.23
N SER A 313 2.14 26.14 -3.96
CA SER A 313 2.45 25.44 -2.71
C SER A 313 2.29 26.33 -1.47
N LEU A 314 2.71 27.60 -1.53
CA LEU A 314 2.56 28.57 -0.44
C LEU A 314 1.13 29.01 -0.21
N ALA A 315 0.27 28.92 -1.23
CA ALA A 315 -1.13 29.33 -1.14
C ALA A 315 -2.02 28.35 -0.35
N ILE A 316 -1.56 27.12 -0.05
CA ILE A 316 -2.40 26.08 0.54
C ILE A 316 -2.09 25.89 2.02
N ASN A 317 -3.11 26.07 2.89
CA ASN A 317 -3.03 25.85 4.32
C ASN A 317 -3.22 24.36 4.68
N ARG A 318 -2.12 23.62 4.72
CA ARG A 318 -2.13 22.18 5.01
C ARG A 318 -2.55 21.85 6.44
N ALA A 319 -2.18 22.71 7.39
CA ALA A 319 -2.58 22.52 8.79
C ALA A 319 -4.10 22.57 8.93
N GLU A 320 -4.75 23.54 8.29
CA GLU A 320 -6.21 23.65 8.30
C GLU A 320 -6.89 22.48 7.59
N LEU A 321 -6.31 21.98 6.47
CA LEU A 321 -6.81 20.76 5.82
C LEU A 321 -6.76 19.55 6.76
N VAL A 322 -5.65 19.36 7.46
CA VAL A 322 -5.46 18.25 8.41
C VAL A 322 -6.43 18.36 9.58
N THR A 323 -6.54 19.54 10.19
CA THR A 323 -7.48 19.77 11.30
C THR A 323 -8.93 19.61 10.85
N GLY A 324 -9.32 20.24 9.73
CA GLY A 324 -10.71 20.30 9.30
C GLY A 324 -11.24 19.02 8.65
N LEU A 325 -10.40 18.29 7.92
CA LEU A 325 -10.80 17.08 7.19
C LEU A 325 -10.37 15.78 7.86
N LEU A 326 -9.30 15.80 8.67
CA LEU A 326 -8.63 14.59 9.15
C LEU A 326 -8.54 14.53 10.68
N ASN A 327 -9.21 15.47 11.39
CA ASN A 327 -9.30 15.52 12.86
C ASN A 327 -7.93 15.42 13.55
N ASP A 328 -6.89 16.00 12.96
CA ASP A 328 -5.50 15.95 13.44
C ASP A 328 -4.91 14.52 13.60
N ILE A 329 -5.54 13.52 13.00
CA ILE A 329 -5.02 12.13 13.01
C ILE A 329 -3.87 11.97 12.03
N GLN A 330 -3.88 12.75 10.94
CA GLN A 330 -2.82 12.82 9.94
C GLN A 330 -1.92 14.03 10.23
N GLU A 331 -0.79 14.09 9.50
CA GLU A 331 0.15 15.21 9.59
C GLU A 331 0.39 15.81 8.20
N PRO A 332 0.69 17.12 8.08
CA PRO A 332 1.14 17.68 6.82
C PRO A 332 2.38 16.94 6.31
N ALA A 333 2.35 16.45 5.08
CA ALA A 333 3.52 15.79 4.51
C ALA A 333 4.63 16.79 4.18
N LYS A 334 5.87 16.41 4.42
CA LYS A 334 7.06 17.25 4.20
C LYS A 334 7.61 17.10 2.78
N SER A 335 7.58 15.89 2.26
CA SER A 335 8.11 15.53 0.95
C SER A 335 7.34 14.37 0.33
N PHE A 336 7.70 14.00 -0.89
CA PHE A 336 7.19 12.80 -1.56
C PHE A 336 7.49 11.52 -0.73
N TRP A 337 8.62 11.49 -0.04
CA TRP A 337 9.10 10.33 0.74
C TRP A 337 8.88 10.47 2.25
N SER A 338 7.93 11.29 2.69
CA SER A 338 7.55 11.37 4.10
C SER A 338 7.16 10.00 4.64
N GLY A 339 7.70 9.64 5.82
CA GLY A 339 7.46 8.35 6.46
C GLY A 339 8.21 7.17 5.85
N SER A 340 9.07 7.38 4.84
CA SER A 340 9.95 6.35 4.33
C SER A 340 11.18 6.17 5.23
N PRO A 341 11.89 5.01 5.14
CA PRO A 341 13.18 4.83 5.82
C PRO A 341 14.26 5.84 5.41
N PHE A 342 14.06 6.54 4.28
CA PHE A 342 14.99 7.51 3.70
C PHE A 342 14.48 8.95 3.75
N GLU A 343 13.51 9.25 4.63
CA GLU A 343 13.01 10.61 4.82
C GLU A 343 14.15 11.56 5.23
N ASP A 344 14.24 12.72 4.58
CA ASP A 344 15.15 13.80 5.03
C ASP A 344 14.54 14.50 6.25
N PRO A 345 15.10 14.29 7.47
CA PRO A 345 14.56 14.86 8.70
C PRO A 345 14.69 16.38 8.77
N THR A 346 15.47 17.00 7.87
CA THR A 346 15.67 18.45 7.83
C THR A 346 14.61 19.18 7.02
N LEU A 347 13.79 18.44 6.26
CA LEU A 347 12.68 19.03 5.51
C LEU A 347 11.49 19.31 6.44
N GLU A 348 10.87 20.45 6.20
CA GLU A 348 9.63 20.87 6.86
C GLU A 348 8.47 20.83 5.87
N ALA A 349 7.25 20.66 6.37
CA ALA A 349 6.06 20.81 5.53
C ALA A 349 6.01 22.24 4.95
N PRO A 350 5.62 22.40 3.68
CA PRO A 350 5.56 23.73 3.06
C PRO A 350 4.67 24.68 3.86
N LYS A 351 5.18 25.88 4.13
CA LYS A 351 4.47 26.91 4.90
C LYS A 351 3.28 27.44 4.12
N TYR A 352 2.27 27.91 4.84
CA TYR A 352 1.19 28.70 4.28
C TYR A 352 1.58 30.19 4.35
N ASP A 353 1.71 30.82 3.18
CA ASP A 353 2.04 32.25 3.06
C ASP A 353 1.42 32.79 1.74
N PRO A 354 0.14 33.18 1.76
CA PRO A 354 -0.54 33.68 0.57
C PRO A 354 0.04 34.99 0.04
N GLU A 355 0.66 35.81 0.89
CA GLU A 355 1.27 37.07 0.43
C GLU A 355 2.59 36.79 -0.33
N ALA A 356 3.41 35.85 0.16
CA ALA A 356 4.58 35.40 -0.59
C ALA A 356 4.16 34.70 -1.91
N ALA A 357 3.04 33.95 -1.90
CA ALA A 357 2.51 33.36 -3.11
C ALA A 357 2.12 34.41 -4.16
N LYS A 358 1.44 35.49 -3.76
CA LYS A 358 1.10 36.63 -4.64
C LYS A 358 2.36 37.29 -5.21
N ALA A 359 3.36 37.52 -4.37
CA ALA A 359 4.62 38.13 -4.80
C ALA A 359 5.35 37.28 -5.85
N LEU A 360 5.42 35.95 -5.67
CA LEU A 360 6.03 35.05 -6.66
C LEU A 360 5.26 35.04 -7.99
N LEU A 361 3.91 35.12 -7.94
CA LEU A 361 3.08 35.21 -9.16
C LEU A 361 3.32 36.54 -9.91
N ASP A 362 3.45 37.65 -9.15
CA ASP A 362 3.78 38.97 -9.72
C ASP A 362 5.18 38.95 -10.35
N GLU A 363 6.19 38.38 -9.69
CA GLU A 363 7.54 38.21 -10.23
C GLU A 363 7.57 37.33 -11.48
N ALA A 364 6.69 36.30 -11.55
CA ALA A 364 6.55 35.46 -12.71
C ALA A 364 5.75 36.12 -13.86
N GLY A 365 5.25 37.35 -13.64
CA GLY A 365 4.53 38.14 -14.63
C GLY A 365 3.04 37.78 -14.78
N TRP A 366 2.46 37.11 -13.78
CA TRP A 366 1.01 36.80 -13.76
C TRP A 366 0.25 37.92 -13.05
N VAL A 367 -0.38 38.81 -13.82
CA VAL A 367 -1.03 40.03 -13.33
C VAL A 367 -2.52 39.78 -13.07
N VAL A 368 -3.05 40.30 -11.98
CA VAL A 368 -4.47 40.17 -11.61
C VAL A 368 -5.35 40.93 -12.62
N GLY A 369 -6.30 40.23 -13.24
CA GLY A 369 -7.29 40.79 -14.16
C GLY A 369 -8.48 41.45 -13.44
N ALA A 370 -9.37 42.06 -14.22
CA ALA A 370 -10.59 42.72 -13.69
C ALA A 370 -11.58 41.77 -13.02
N ASP A 371 -11.51 40.49 -13.37
CA ASP A 371 -12.29 39.39 -12.81
C ASP A 371 -11.64 38.75 -11.55
N GLY A 372 -10.49 39.28 -11.12
CA GLY A 372 -9.73 38.76 -9.99
C GLY A 372 -8.84 37.59 -10.34
N ILE A 373 -8.87 37.07 -11.56
CA ILE A 373 -8.01 35.97 -12.02
C ILE A 373 -6.74 36.54 -12.65
N ARG A 374 -5.62 35.94 -12.33
CA ARG A 374 -4.32 36.32 -12.93
C ARG A 374 -4.23 35.86 -14.38
N ALA A 375 -3.54 36.66 -15.20
CA ALA A 375 -3.27 36.32 -16.59
C ALA A 375 -1.86 36.77 -17.00
N LYS A 376 -1.27 36.08 -17.95
CA LYS A 376 -0.02 36.45 -18.60
C LYS A 376 -0.14 36.20 -20.10
N ASP A 377 0.27 37.18 -20.92
CA ASP A 377 0.22 37.09 -22.38
C ASP A 377 -1.16 36.67 -22.96
N GLY A 378 -2.25 37.11 -22.29
CA GLY A 378 -3.61 36.76 -22.66
C GLY A 378 -4.08 35.38 -22.19
N VAL A 379 -3.24 34.59 -21.53
CA VAL A 379 -3.59 33.27 -20.98
C VAL A 379 -4.02 33.45 -19.53
N PRO A 380 -5.27 33.10 -19.16
CA PRO A 380 -5.72 33.16 -17.76
C PRO A 380 -5.10 32.03 -16.95
N LEU A 381 -4.75 32.28 -15.68
CA LEU A 381 -4.24 31.27 -14.74
C LEU A 381 -5.43 30.46 -14.19
N LYS A 382 -5.90 29.53 -15.03
CA LYS A 382 -7.01 28.62 -14.72
C LYS A 382 -6.55 27.17 -14.92
N LEU A 383 -6.47 26.40 -13.86
CA LEU A 383 -5.94 25.04 -13.83
C LEU A 383 -7.03 23.98 -13.77
N ARG A 384 -6.89 22.91 -14.54
CA ARG A 384 -7.70 21.69 -14.43
C ARG A 384 -7.21 20.89 -13.22
N TYR A 385 -8.03 20.86 -12.14
CA TYR A 385 -7.72 20.13 -10.93
C TYR A 385 -8.47 18.80 -10.90
N ALA A 386 -7.75 17.72 -11.20
CA ALA A 386 -8.29 16.39 -11.34
C ALA A 386 -8.11 15.55 -10.05
N THR A 387 -9.12 14.76 -9.71
CA THR A 387 -9.06 13.68 -8.73
C THR A 387 -10.14 12.62 -9.01
N ASN A 388 -10.26 11.62 -8.15
CA ASN A 388 -11.31 10.61 -8.24
C ASN A 388 -12.55 10.99 -7.42
N GLN A 389 -13.55 10.07 -7.35
CA GLN A 389 -14.83 10.30 -6.64
C GLN A 389 -14.75 10.16 -5.10
N ARG A 390 -13.56 9.90 -4.51
CA ARG A 390 -13.41 9.79 -3.05
C ARG A 390 -13.86 11.08 -2.36
N GLY A 391 -14.79 10.97 -1.39
CA GLY A 391 -15.40 12.12 -0.70
C GLY A 391 -14.38 13.07 -0.11
N LEU A 392 -13.40 12.55 0.66
CA LEU A 392 -12.32 13.32 1.25
C LEU A 392 -11.56 14.19 0.22
N ARG A 393 -11.26 13.66 -0.98
CA ARG A 393 -10.57 14.40 -2.03
C ARG A 393 -11.42 15.50 -2.64
N LYS A 394 -12.73 15.26 -2.81
CA LYS A 394 -13.67 16.27 -3.29
C LYS A 394 -13.84 17.41 -2.28
N ASP A 395 -13.83 17.11 -0.99
CA ASP A 395 -13.90 18.12 0.05
C ASP A 395 -12.60 18.93 0.12
N ALA A 396 -11.44 18.27 0.02
CA ALA A 396 -10.15 18.94 -0.11
C ALA A 396 -10.08 19.85 -1.35
N GLN A 397 -10.58 19.40 -2.52
CA GLN A 397 -10.65 20.23 -3.73
C GLN A 397 -11.39 21.55 -3.49
N ARG A 398 -12.55 21.51 -2.82
CA ARG A 398 -13.36 22.72 -2.56
C ARG A 398 -12.67 23.71 -1.62
N ILE A 399 -11.95 23.20 -0.62
CA ILE A 399 -11.20 24.06 0.31
C ILE A 399 -9.99 24.66 -0.42
N ILE A 400 -9.24 23.85 -1.15
CA ILE A 400 -8.06 24.30 -1.90
C ILE A 400 -8.44 25.30 -3.00
N GLU A 401 -9.59 25.13 -3.65
CA GLU A 401 -10.12 26.11 -4.60
C GLU A 401 -10.23 27.50 -3.98
N GLN A 402 -10.69 27.62 -2.72
CA GLN A 402 -10.80 28.92 -2.05
C GLN A 402 -9.41 29.53 -1.80
N TYR A 403 -8.45 28.75 -1.31
CA TYR A 403 -7.08 29.23 -1.13
C TYR A 403 -6.44 29.73 -2.42
N LEU A 404 -6.61 29.00 -3.52
CA LEU A 404 -6.06 29.39 -4.81
C LEU A 404 -6.74 30.65 -5.37
N LYS A 405 -8.05 30.78 -5.16
CA LYS A 405 -8.82 31.98 -5.55
C LYS A 405 -8.32 33.24 -4.83
N GLU A 406 -7.93 33.13 -3.57
CA GLU A 406 -7.40 34.28 -2.78
C GLU A 406 -6.10 34.85 -3.35
N VAL A 407 -5.34 34.03 -4.06
CA VAL A 407 -4.10 34.45 -4.73
C VAL A 407 -4.28 34.72 -6.23
N GLY A 408 -5.53 34.65 -6.74
CA GLY A 408 -5.87 34.94 -8.13
C GLY A 408 -5.72 33.77 -9.10
N ILE A 409 -5.73 32.54 -8.61
CA ILE A 409 -5.68 31.30 -9.41
C ILE A 409 -7.08 30.70 -9.45
N ALA A 410 -7.65 30.52 -10.65
CA ALA A 410 -8.88 29.77 -10.83
C ALA A 410 -8.60 28.28 -11.02
N VAL A 411 -9.53 27.43 -10.61
CA VAL A 411 -9.46 25.98 -10.87
C VAL A 411 -10.79 25.47 -11.45
N GLU A 412 -10.66 24.47 -12.30
CA GLU A 412 -11.77 23.67 -12.79
C GLU A 412 -11.71 22.30 -12.11
N LEU A 413 -12.67 22.02 -11.24
CA LEU A 413 -12.70 20.77 -10.47
C LEU A 413 -13.22 19.63 -11.35
N ILE A 414 -12.39 18.59 -11.55
CA ILE A 414 -12.70 17.42 -12.35
C ILE A 414 -12.63 16.17 -11.48
N ASN A 415 -13.72 15.40 -11.44
CA ASN A 415 -13.78 14.15 -10.66
C ASN A 415 -14.07 12.97 -11.58
N TYR A 416 -13.09 12.08 -11.70
CA TYR A 416 -13.18 10.87 -12.51
C TYR A 416 -13.65 9.68 -11.68
N GLU A 417 -14.30 8.71 -12.34
CA GLU A 417 -14.60 7.42 -11.72
C GLU A 417 -13.30 6.72 -11.30
N ASN A 418 -13.31 6.04 -10.15
CA ASN A 418 -12.10 5.41 -9.58
C ASN A 418 -11.41 4.46 -10.53
N GLN A 419 -12.18 3.70 -11.32
CA GLN A 419 -11.68 2.70 -12.26
C GLN A 419 -10.98 3.32 -13.49
N ILE A 420 -11.31 4.57 -13.82
CA ILE A 420 -10.80 5.26 -15.00
C ILE A 420 -9.64 6.17 -14.63
N PHE A 421 -9.66 6.77 -13.44
CA PHE A 421 -8.75 7.86 -13.04
C PHE A 421 -7.29 7.55 -13.29
N LEU A 422 -6.80 6.38 -12.86
CA LEU A 422 -5.43 5.91 -13.03
C LEU A 422 -5.31 4.77 -14.06
N ALA A 423 -6.26 4.66 -14.99
CA ALA A 423 -6.20 3.66 -16.05
C ALA A 423 -5.02 3.95 -17.00
N SER A 424 -4.57 2.94 -17.73
CA SER A 424 -3.50 3.08 -18.72
C SER A 424 -3.90 3.99 -19.88
N TYR A 425 -2.92 4.45 -20.62
CA TYR A 425 -3.12 5.28 -21.83
C TYR A 425 -4.05 4.60 -22.85
N GLU A 426 -3.91 3.31 -23.07
CA GLU A 426 -4.75 2.53 -23.99
C GLU A 426 -6.22 2.44 -23.54
N LYS A 427 -6.44 2.44 -22.22
CA LYS A 427 -7.78 2.45 -21.61
C LYS A 427 -8.31 3.87 -21.40
N GLU A 428 -7.73 4.84 -22.10
CA GLU A 428 -8.11 6.25 -22.05
C GLU A 428 -8.00 6.90 -20.67
N GLY A 429 -7.11 6.41 -19.82
CA GLY A 429 -6.87 6.96 -18.50
C GLY A 429 -6.52 8.45 -18.55
N PRO A 430 -7.30 9.34 -17.90
CA PRO A 430 -7.14 10.79 -18.02
C PRO A 430 -5.77 11.27 -17.52
N ILE A 431 -5.23 10.64 -16.50
CA ILE A 431 -3.90 10.98 -15.97
C ILE A 431 -2.81 10.55 -16.95
N ALA A 432 -2.87 9.32 -17.46
CA ALA A 432 -1.91 8.83 -18.44
C ALA A 432 -1.95 9.64 -19.76
N ARG A 433 -3.12 10.23 -20.10
CA ARG A 433 -3.32 11.09 -21.28
C ARG A 433 -3.08 12.58 -21.01
N GLY A 434 -2.59 12.97 -19.84
CA GLY A 434 -2.30 14.37 -19.51
C GLY A 434 -3.54 15.27 -19.46
N GLN A 435 -4.74 14.73 -19.19
CA GLN A 435 -6.00 15.48 -19.13
C GLN A 435 -6.17 16.20 -17.78
N PHE A 436 -5.12 16.81 -17.27
CA PHE A 436 -5.07 17.55 -16.03
C PHE A 436 -3.98 18.62 -16.09
N ASP A 437 -4.02 19.61 -15.20
CA ASP A 437 -2.91 20.50 -14.92
C ASP A 437 -2.32 20.17 -13.53
N VAL A 438 -3.19 19.96 -12.56
CA VAL A 438 -2.83 19.41 -11.25
C VAL A 438 -3.74 18.23 -10.93
N ALA A 439 -3.19 17.16 -10.38
CA ALA A 439 -3.97 15.97 -10.06
C ALA A 439 -3.60 15.42 -8.68
N GLN A 440 -4.64 15.14 -7.88
CA GLN A 440 -4.51 14.67 -6.50
C GLN A 440 -4.78 13.18 -6.39
N TRP A 441 -3.85 12.46 -5.83
CA TRP A 441 -4.04 11.09 -5.33
C TRP A 441 -2.97 10.71 -4.33
N ALA A 442 -3.20 9.64 -3.56
CA ALA A 442 -2.18 9.05 -2.72
C ALA A 442 -1.15 8.33 -3.57
N ILE A 443 0.12 8.62 -3.35
CA ILE A 443 1.22 7.90 -4.01
C ILE A 443 1.34 6.49 -3.46
N SER A 444 2.05 5.61 -4.19
CA SER A 444 2.34 4.25 -3.73
C SER A 444 3.07 4.24 -2.39
N PRO A 445 2.94 3.17 -1.59
CA PRO A 445 3.66 3.08 -0.32
C PRO A 445 5.15 3.36 -0.47
N GLN A 446 5.72 4.10 0.48
CA GLN A 446 7.12 4.49 0.48
C GLN A 446 8.00 3.54 1.29
N PHE A 447 7.44 2.44 1.71
CA PHE A 447 8.16 1.34 2.34
C PHE A 447 7.57 -0.02 1.93
N PRO A 448 8.33 -1.09 2.07
CA PRO A 448 9.66 -1.15 2.67
C PRO A 448 10.75 -0.46 1.84
N ASP A 449 10.55 -0.22 0.55
CA ASP A 449 11.49 0.56 -0.28
C ASP A 449 10.74 1.66 -1.07
N PRO A 450 11.25 2.90 -1.11
CA PRO A 450 10.56 4.01 -1.74
C PRO A 450 10.36 3.84 -3.25
N ASN A 451 9.17 4.17 -3.73
CA ASN A 451 8.91 4.25 -5.17
C ASN A 451 9.60 5.47 -5.78
N THR A 452 10.38 5.26 -6.82
CA THR A 452 11.13 6.29 -7.53
C THR A 452 10.77 6.43 -9.00
N SER A 453 9.94 5.53 -9.55
CA SER A 453 9.61 5.48 -10.97
C SER A 453 8.89 6.74 -11.48
N ARG A 454 8.16 7.45 -10.60
CA ARG A 454 7.37 8.64 -10.96
C ARG A 454 8.17 9.82 -11.50
N PHE A 455 9.51 9.81 -11.37
CA PHE A 455 10.38 10.91 -11.76
C PHE A 455 11.50 10.48 -12.73
N LEU A 456 11.58 9.20 -13.10
CA LEU A 456 12.57 8.72 -14.06
C LEU A 456 12.24 9.19 -15.49
N LEU A 457 13.25 9.52 -16.25
CA LEU A 457 13.09 9.98 -17.65
C LEU A 457 12.58 8.87 -18.57
N ASP A 458 13.04 7.64 -18.37
CA ASP A 458 12.62 6.45 -19.11
C ASP A 458 11.20 5.98 -18.79
N GLU A 459 10.61 6.49 -17.71
CA GLU A 459 9.22 6.29 -17.32
C GLU A 459 8.24 7.32 -17.91
N ILE A 460 8.71 8.22 -18.77
CA ILE A 460 7.82 9.13 -19.52
C ILE A 460 7.18 8.35 -20.68
N GLY A 461 5.84 8.34 -20.73
CA GLY A 461 5.09 7.73 -21.83
C GLY A 461 5.31 8.52 -23.14
N THR A 462 5.81 7.84 -24.18
CA THR A 462 6.03 8.38 -25.52
C THR A 462 5.43 7.43 -26.57
N ALA A 463 5.32 7.88 -27.82
CA ALA A 463 4.87 7.02 -28.91
C ALA A 463 5.81 5.81 -29.14
N GLU A 464 7.12 5.99 -28.86
CA GLU A 464 8.13 4.94 -29.05
C GLU A 464 7.99 3.81 -28.01
N ASN A 465 7.53 4.11 -26.79
CA ASN A 465 7.27 3.11 -25.75
C ASN A 465 5.77 2.79 -25.59
N ASN A 466 4.93 3.08 -26.58
CA ASN A 466 3.48 2.90 -26.57
C ASN A 466 2.78 3.61 -25.39
N TYR A 467 3.30 4.75 -24.97
CA TYR A 467 2.83 5.52 -23.81
C TYR A 467 2.83 4.74 -22.49
N VAL A 468 3.70 3.73 -22.38
CA VAL A 468 3.92 2.99 -21.15
C VAL A 468 4.91 3.75 -20.29
N GLY A 469 4.58 3.89 -19.00
CA GLY A 469 5.44 4.55 -18.01
C GLY A 469 4.63 5.15 -16.88
N SER A 470 5.32 5.55 -15.84
CA SER A 470 4.72 6.04 -14.60
C SER A 470 5.03 7.52 -14.29
N ASN A 471 5.91 8.17 -15.06
CA ASN A 471 6.20 9.61 -14.96
C ASN A 471 5.12 10.43 -15.71
N TRP A 472 3.89 10.35 -15.24
CA TRP A 472 2.74 11.04 -15.86
C TRP A 472 2.78 12.56 -15.71
N ALA A 473 3.59 13.06 -14.78
CA ALA A 473 3.85 14.49 -14.62
C ALA A 473 4.80 15.06 -15.67
N HIS A 474 5.45 14.20 -16.48
CA HIS A 474 6.46 14.56 -17.46
C HIS A 474 7.62 15.38 -16.88
N VAL A 475 8.08 15.02 -15.68
CA VAL A 475 9.26 15.63 -15.07
C VAL A 475 10.50 15.29 -15.91
N ARG A 476 11.15 16.32 -16.46
CA ARG A 476 12.35 16.21 -17.29
C ARG A 476 13.50 16.88 -16.56
N ASP A 477 14.24 16.10 -15.78
CA ASP A 477 15.33 16.58 -14.93
C ASP A 477 16.45 15.54 -14.90
N GLU A 478 17.53 15.81 -15.64
CA GLU A 478 18.66 14.89 -15.78
C GLU A 478 19.43 14.68 -14.47
N GLU A 479 19.54 15.73 -13.62
CA GLU A 479 20.18 15.63 -12.31
C GLU A 479 19.38 14.68 -11.40
N LEU A 480 18.07 14.86 -11.34
CA LEU A 480 17.18 14.02 -10.57
C LEU A 480 17.20 12.57 -11.08
N ASP A 481 17.12 12.35 -12.38
CA ASP A 481 17.17 11.03 -13.01
C ASP A 481 18.48 10.29 -12.68
N SER A 482 19.60 11.00 -12.76
CA SER A 482 20.92 10.44 -12.41
C SER A 482 20.98 9.99 -10.94
N LEU A 483 20.46 10.81 -10.01
CA LEU A 483 20.40 10.46 -8.58
C LEU A 483 19.46 9.29 -8.33
N LEU A 484 18.29 9.23 -9.00
CA LEU A 484 17.34 8.14 -8.91
C LEU A 484 17.92 6.79 -9.38
N LYS A 485 18.73 6.83 -10.43
CA LYS A 485 19.47 5.64 -10.91
C LYS A 485 20.61 5.27 -9.95
N ALA A 486 21.36 6.24 -9.46
CA ALA A 486 22.47 6.03 -8.55
C ALA A 486 22.01 5.38 -7.22
N GLN A 487 20.91 5.86 -6.60
CA GLN A 487 20.41 5.28 -5.35
C GLN A 487 20.04 3.79 -5.50
N ARG A 488 19.51 3.39 -6.67
CA ARG A 488 19.14 1.99 -6.93
C ARG A 488 20.33 1.04 -6.93
N ALA A 489 21.49 1.53 -7.33
CA ALA A 489 22.74 0.79 -7.37
C ALA A 489 23.57 0.91 -6.07
N THR A 490 23.19 1.79 -5.14
CA THR A 490 23.95 2.06 -3.92
C THR A 490 23.46 1.16 -2.78
N VAL A 491 24.16 0.06 -2.52
CA VAL A 491 23.77 -0.93 -1.48
C VAL A 491 24.13 -0.49 -0.06
N ASP A 492 25.10 0.42 0.11
CA ASP A 492 25.38 1.03 1.42
C ASP A 492 24.23 1.93 1.84
N VAL A 493 23.59 1.61 2.98
CA VAL A 493 22.38 2.28 3.45
C VAL A 493 22.63 3.76 3.74
N ALA A 494 23.77 4.12 4.34
CA ALA A 494 24.06 5.51 4.68
C ALA A 494 24.30 6.36 3.42
N ALA A 495 25.06 5.84 2.46
CA ALA A 495 25.28 6.50 1.19
C ALA A 495 23.96 6.64 0.39
N ARG A 496 23.13 5.60 0.37
CA ARG A 496 21.81 5.61 -0.27
C ARG A 496 20.88 6.66 0.38
N THR A 497 20.87 6.73 1.71
CA THR A 497 20.11 7.75 2.47
C THR A 497 20.54 9.16 2.08
N ALA A 498 21.85 9.42 1.97
CA ALA A 498 22.37 10.72 1.55
C ALA A 498 21.91 11.11 0.13
N ILE A 499 21.83 10.13 -0.80
CA ILE A 499 21.29 10.35 -2.14
C ILE A 499 19.79 10.67 -2.07
N PHE A 500 19.00 9.94 -1.27
CA PHE A 500 17.57 10.22 -1.11
C PHE A 500 17.30 11.60 -0.51
N HIS A 501 18.15 12.10 0.40
CA HIS A 501 18.03 13.47 0.91
C HIS A 501 18.23 14.50 -0.21
N GLN A 502 19.19 14.29 -1.13
CA GLN A 502 19.37 15.18 -2.29
C GLN A 502 18.15 15.11 -3.23
N ILE A 503 17.68 13.91 -3.56
CA ILE A 503 16.47 13.70 -4.36
C ILE A 503 15.27 14.42 -3.74
N SER A 504 15.05 14.27 -2.42
CA SER A 504 13.93 14.88 -1.71
C SER A 504 13.97 16.40 -1.77
N ARG A 505 15.15 17.01 -1.62
CA ARG A 505 15.32 18.46 -1.77
C ARG A 505 15.01 18.94 -3.16
N ILE A 506 15.54 18.28 -4.19
CA ILE A 506 15.26 18.65 -5.60
C ILE A 506 13.75 18.59 -5.88
N VAL A 507 13.08 17.50 -5.52
CA VAL A 507 11.63 17.34 -5.76
C VAL A 507 10.81 18.39 -5.02
N THR A 508 11.20 18.72 -3.78
CA THR A 508 10.51 19.71 -2.94
C THR A 508 10.77 21.15 -3.42
N GLU A 509 12.01 21.52 -3.70
CA GLU A 509 12.39 22.87 -4.11
C GLU A 509 11.86 23.21 -5.50
N ARG A 510 11.91 22.23 -6.44
CA ARG A 510 11.40 22.40 -7.81
C ARG A 510 9.89 22.14 -7.91
N VAL A 511 9.27 21.71 -6.79
CA VAL A 511 7.84 21.38 -6.65
C VAL A 511 7.36 20.48 -7.79
N TYR A 512 8.04 19.36 -7.99
CA TYR A 512 7.63 18.34 -8.96
C TYR A 512 6.45 17.53 -8.41
N TRP A 513 6.35 17.44 -7.11
CA TRP A 513 5.20 16.95 -6.38
C TRP A 513 4.93 17.86 -5.18
N MET A 514 3.68 18.21 -4.96
CA MET A 514 3.28 19.08 -3.88
C MET A 514 2.63 18.28 -2.76
N PRO A 515 3.26 18.17 -1.58
CA PRO A 515 2.72 17.42 -0.47
C PRO A 515 1.46 18.08 0.11
N LEU A 516 0.49 17.26 0.51
CA LEU A 516 -0.67 17.68 1.30
C LEU A 516 -0.60 17.10 2.71
N TRP A 517 -0.76 15.78 2.87
CA TRP A 517 -0.68 15.10 4.16
C TRP A 517 -0.09 13.69 4.03
N THR A 518 0.46 13.16 5.12
CA THR A 518 0.80 11.74 5.24
C THR A 518 -0.47 10.96 5.49
N ASP A 519 -0.65 9.84 4.81
CA ASP A 519 -1.78 8.95 5.05
C ASP A 519 -1.36 7.90 6.09
N ARG A 520 -2.04 7.87 7.23
CA ARG A 520 -1.84 6.87 8.28
C ARG A 520 -3.04 5.95 8.31
N ASP A 521 -2.80 4.67 8.35
CA ASP A 521 -3.87 3.70 8.57
C ASP A 521 -4.33 3.78 10.03
N ILE A 522 -5.63 3.92 10.21
CA ILE A 522 -6.24 4.01 11.52
C ILE A 522 -6.80 2.63 11.88
N TRP A 523 -6.36 2.13 13.01
CA TRP A 523 -6.77 0.82 13.54
C TRP A 523 -7.39 0.98 14.92
N SER A 524 -8.31 0.08 15.26
CA SER A 524 -8.76 -0.09 16.65
C SER A 524 -8.31 -1.44 17.17
N VAL A 525 -7.86 -1.48 18.42
CA VAL A 525 -7.42 -2.69 19.12
C VAL A 525 -8.21 -2.80 20.42
N SER A 526 -8.92 -3.91 20.62
CA SER A 526 -9.68 -4.18 21.83
C SER A 526 -8.78 -4.18 23.07
N ASN A 527 -9.22 -3.51 24.15
CA ASN A 527 -8.49 -3.44 25.42
C ASN A 527 -8.36 -4.79 26.14
N ARG A 528 -9.03 -5.86 25.65
CA ARG A 528 -8.80 -7.23 26.13
C ARG A 528 -7.54 -7.85 25.55
N LEU A 529 -6.97 -7.28 24.47
CA LEU A 529 -5.73 -7.74 23.87
C LEU A 529 -4.52 -7.09 24.55
N SER A 530 -3.43 -7.81 24.60
CA SER A 530 -2.12 -7.33 25.02
C SER A 530 -1.02 -7.77 24.07
N ASN A 531 0.12 -7.06 24.08
CA ASN A 531 1.27 -7.28 23.22
C ASN A 531 1.01 -7.04 21.71
N VAL A 532 -0.07 -6.37 21.35
CA VAL A 532 -0.36 -6.01 19.96
C VAL A 532 0.50 -4.83 19.57
N VAL A 533 1.46 -5.07 18.66
CA VAL A 533 2.30 -4.04 18.06
C VAL A 533 2.13 -4.11 16.55
N LEU A 534 1.45 -3.11 15.98
CA LEU A 534 1.17 -3.06 14.55
C LEU A 534 2.34 -2.36 13.82
N SER A 535 2.65 -2.84 12.60
CA SER A 535 3.67 -2.28 11.71
C SER A 535 3.06 -1.84 10.39
N GLY A 536 3.54 -0.75 9.82
CA GLY A 536 3.14 -0.34 8.48
C GLY A 536 3.67 -1.26 7.38
N GLY A 537 4.82 -1.90 7.60
CA GLY A 537 5.42 -2.83 6.65
C GLY A 537 4.81 -4.23 6.69
N THR A 538 4.70 -4.79 7.90
CA THR A 538 4.09 -6.12 8.14
C THR A 538 3.13 -5.99 9.34
N PRO A 539 1.86 -5.64 9.14
CA PRO A 539 0.95 -5.26 10.23
C PRO A 539 0.88 -6.26 11.39
N PHE A 540 0.95 -7.55 11.11
CA PHE A 540 0.86 -8.63 12.11
C PHE A 540 2.23 -9.29 12.42
N TRP A 541 3.33 -8.54 12.32
CA TRP A 541 4.69 -9.07 12.44
C TRP A 541 4.98 -9.78 13.78
N ASN A 542 4.32 -9.36 14.86
CA ASN A 542 4.50 -9.94 16.20
C ASN A 542 3.27 -10.72 16.71
N VAL A 543 2.38 -11.17 15.82
CA VAL A 543 1.10 -11.81 16.19
C VAL A 543 1.27 -13.07 17.05
N GLN A 544 2.41 -13.75 17.01
CA GLN A 544 2.71 -14.88 17.87
C GLN A 544 2.79 -14.51 19.38
N GLU A 545 2.99 -13.23 19.68
CA GLU A 545 3.09 -12.71 21.04
C GLU A 545 1.77 -12.16 21.58
N TRP A 546 0.75 -12.02 20.72
CA TRP A 546 -0.54 -11.49 21.12
C TRP A 546 -1.24 -12.38 22.13
N GLU A 547 -1.88 -11.78 23.13
CA GLU A 547 -2.65 -12.46 24.15
C GLU A 547 -4.06 -11.85 24.24
N ALA A 548 -5.08 -12.68 24.45
CA ALA A 548 -6.46 -12.27 24.66
C ALA A 548 -6.93 -12.72 26.06
N LYS A 549 -7.48 -11.79 26.83
CA LYS A 549 -8.08 -12.05 28.16
C LYS A 549 -9.50 -12.51 28.03
#